data_44e613f0facd8a93351270ae0c048f2f
#
_entry.id   44e613f0facd8a93351270ae0c048f2f
#
_cell.length_a   1.000
_cell.length_b   1.000
_cell.length_c   1.000
_cell.angle_alpha   90.00
_cell.angle_beta   90.00
_cell.angle_gamma   90.00
#
_symmetry.space_group_name_H-M   'P 1'
#
loop_
_entity.id
_entity.type
_entity.pdbx_description
1 polymer ?
#
loop_
_entity_poly.entity_id
_entity_poly.type
_entity_poly.pdbx_seq_one_letter_code
_entity_poly.pdbx_strand_id
1 'polypeptide(L)'
;MLQGKHITFSYSDSAKGKIDVLKDVSFEIREHDFIGLIGTSGSGKTTLIKHLNGLLKAESGAIFFNGENIYSKKYPISKLRKEVGLVFQYPEQQLFGRTILKDVMYGPLNLGMSEEEAEKSAVESLELVGISKEYYHLSPMELSGGQKRCVAIAGVLAMQPEILVLDEPAAGLDPETKNEIFELLCRRTK
;
A
#
# COMPACT_ATOMS: atom_id res chain seq x y z
N MET A 1 -12.89 -0.85 -9.50
CA MET A 1 -13.85 -0.62 -8.39
C MET A 1 -13.66 -1.66 -7.30
N LEU A 2 -13.57 -1.26 -6.02
CA LEU A 2 -13.43 -2.15 -4.85
C LEU A 2 -14.61 -1.95 -3.88
N GLN A 3 -15.29 -3.02 -3.49
CA GLN A 3 -16.45 -2.99 -2.60
C GLN A 3 -16.28 -3.97 -1.44
N GLY A 4 -16.63 -3.54 -0.23
CA GLY A 4 -16.81 -4.41 0.93
C GLY A 4 -18.29 -4.46 1.32
N LYS A 5 -18.80 -5.66 1.62
CA LYS A 5 -20.20 -5.88 2.04
C LYS A 5 -20.23 -6.65 3.34
N HIS A 6 -20.79 -6.05 4.37
CA HIS A 6 -21.04 -6.67 5.68
C HIS A 6 -19.80 -7.33 6.30
N ILE A 7 -18.63 -6.66 6.21
CA ILE A 7 -17.35 -7.18 6.70
C ILE A 7 -17.33 -7.20 8.21
N THR A 8 -17.14 -8.40 8.77
CA THR A 8 -16.93 -8.60 10.21
C THR A 8 -15.63 -9.35 10.42
N PHE A 9 -14.83 -8.88 11.38
CA PHE A 9 -13.54 -9.47 11.69
C PHE A 9 -13.14 -9.28 13.14
N SER A 10 -12.57 -10.31 13.73
CA SER A 10 -12.04 -10.32 15.10
C SER A 10 -10.66 -10.93 15.14
N TYR A 11 -9.83 -10.44 16.04
CA TYR A 11 -8.57 -11.10 16.40
C TYR A 11 -8.80 -12.10 17.53
N SER A 12 -8.12 -13.25 17.46
CA SER A 12 -8.05 -14.19 18.57
C SER A 12 -6.83 -13.88 19.43
N ASP A 13 -7.03 -13.50 20.67
CA ASP A 13 -5.99 -13.29 21.67
C ASP A 13 -6.04 -14.43 22.68
N SER A 14 -4.92 -15.11 22.92
CA SER A 14 -4.85 -16.24 23.86
C SER A 14 -5.17 -15.87 25.30
N ALA A 15 -4.95 -14.61 25.70
CA ALA A 15 -5.18 -14.10 27.04
C ALA A 15 -6.54 -13.40 27.21
N LYS A 16 -7.02 -12.73 26.15
CA LYS A 16 -8.23 -11.89 26.18
C LYS A 16 -9.43 -12.46 25.42
N GLY A 17 -9.23 -13.62 24.76
CA GLY A 17 -10.26 -14.24 23.93
C GLY A 17 -10.44 -13.51 22.59
N LYS A 18 -11.66 -13.50 22.08
CA LYS A 18 -12.00 -12.88 20.78
C LYS A 18 -12.21 -11.37 20.95
N ILE A 19 -11.49 -10.58 20.13
CA ILE A 19 -11.59 -9.12 20.12
C ILE A 19 -12.19 -8.69 18.78
N ASP A 20 -13.46 -8.25 18.82
CA ASP A 20 -14.16 -7.75 17.64
C ASP A 20 -13.60 -6.39 17.20
N VAL A 21 -13.18 -6.29 15.94
CA VAL A 21 -12.55 -5.08 15.39
C VAL A 21 -13.39 -4.47 14.26
N LEU A 22 -13.84 -5.27 13.30
CA LEU A 22 -14.76 -4.82 12.27
C LEU A 22 -16.14 -5.43 12.53
N LYS A 23 -17.18 -4.58 12.54
CA LYS A 23 -18.56 -4.96 12.86
C LYS A 23 -19.49 -4.46 11.75
N ASP A 24 -19.85 -5.36 10.84
CA ASP A 24 -20.77 -5.09 9.73
C ASP A 24 -20.40 -3.88 8.87
N VAL A 25 -19.11 -3.79 8.49
CA VAL A 25 -18.57 -2.66 7.72
C VAL A 25 -18.83 -2.87 6.23
N SER A 26 -19.47 -1.89 5.60
CA SER A 26 -19.67 -1.86 4.16
C SER A 26 -19.11 -0.58 3.57
N PHE A 27 -18.48 -0.68 2.39
CA PHE A 27 -17.86 0.46 1.69
C PHE A 27 -17.83 0.23 0.19
N GLU A 28 -17.64 1.31 -0.56
CA GLU A 28 -17.43 1.29 -2.01
C GLU A 28 -16.34 2.31 -2.35
N ILE A 29 -15.38 1.89 -3.19
CA ILE A 29 -14.30 2.71 -3.75
C ILE A 29 -14.42 2.63 -5.27
N ARG A 30 -14.68 3.76 -5.91
CA ARG A 30 -14.83 3.89 -7.36
C ARG A 30 -13.54 4.37 -8.02
N GLU A 31 -13.52 4.35 -9.33
CA GLU A 31 -12.44 4.99 -10.09
C GLU A 31 -12.38 6.49 -9.77
N HIS A 32 -11.18 7.02 -9.67
CA HIS A 32 -10.88 8.42 -9.34
C HIS A 32 -11.35 8.89 -7.95
N ASP A 33 -11.84 8.01 -7.08
CA ASP A 33 -12.12 8.39 -5.70
C ASP A 33 -10.83 8.67 -4.93
N PHE A 34 -10.85 9.75 -4.13
CA PHE A 34 -9.86 10.03 -3.09
C PHE A 34 -10.56 9.93 -1.74
N ILE A 35 -10.24 8.88 -0.96
CA ILE A 35 -10.96 8.54 0.26
C ILE A 35 -10.06 8.68 1.48
N GLY A 36 -10.46 9.51 2.44
CA GLY A 36 -9.83 9.63 3.75
C GLY A 36 -10.51 8.74 4.79
N LEU A 37 -9.79 7.75 5.33
CA LEU A 37 -10.25 6.92 6.44
C LEU A 37 -9.87 7.56 7.78
N ILE A 38 -10.84 8.10 8.50
CA ILE A 38 -10.64 8.85 9.74
C ILE A 38 -11.21 8.08 10.94
N GLY A 39 -10.53 8.13 12.06
CA GLY A 39 -10.97 7.52 13.31
C GLY A 39 -9.87 7.51 14.38
N THR A 40 -10.24 7.27 15.63
CA THR A 40 -9.28 7.18 16.75
C THR A 40 -8.31 6.02 16.61
N SER A 41 -7.21 6.05 17.37
CA SER A 41 -6.31 4.89 17.43
C SER A 41 -7.07 3.65 17.93
N GLY A 42 -6.82 2.49 17.34
CA GLY A 42 -7.51 1.25 17.67
C GLY A 42 -8.93 1.09 17.09
N SER A 43 -9.43 2.04 16.28
CA SER A 43 -10.77 1.94 15.67
C SER A 43 -10.89 0.92 14.52
N GLY A 44 -9.81 0.22 14.17
CA GLY A 44 -9.83 -0.81 13.14
C GLY A 44 -9.39 -0.36 11.74
N LYS A 45 -8.89 0.89 11.55
CA LYS A 45 -8.44 1.41 10.25
C LYS A 45 -7.42 0.50 9.57
N THR A 46 -6.31 0.21 10.22
CA THR A 46 -5.26 -0.69 9.71
C THR A 46 -5.80 -2.11 9.44
N THR A 47 -6.74 -2.57 10.27
CA THR A 47 -7.40 -3.87 10.05
C THR A 47 -8.22 -3.84 8.76
N LEU A 48 -9.04 -2.81 8.55
CA LEU A 48 -9.81 -2.65 7.32
C LEU A 48 -8.87 -2.57 6.10
N ILE A 49 -7.82 -1.73 6.17
CA ILE A 49 -6.81 -1.57 5.13
C ILE A 49 -6.19 -2.94 4.72
N LYS A 50 -5.85 -3.80 5.69
CA LYS A 50 -5.32 -5.14 5.41
C LYS A 50 -6.30 -6.08 4.72
N HIS A 51 -7.60 -5.83 4.84
CA HIS A 51 -8.61 -6.59 4.09
C HIS A 51 -8.68 -6.15 2.62
N LEU A 52 -8.37 -4.86 2.30
CA LEU A 52 -8.49 -4.32 0.95
C LEU A 52 -7.57 -5.02 -0.05
N ASN A 53 -6.38 -5.47 0.38
CA ASN A 53 -5.44 -6.19 -0.49
C ASN A 53 -5.31 -7.69 -0.13
N GLY A 54 -6.26 -8.22 0.66
CA GLY A 54 -6.34 -9.64 0.98
C GLY A 54 -5.25 -10.17 1.90
N LEU A 55 -4.61 -9.31 2.72
CA LEU A 55 -3.73 -9.75 3.82
C LEU A 55 -4.51 -10.36 4.96
N LEU A 56 -5.74 -9.89 5.19
CA LEU A 56 -6.68 -10.48 6.12
C LEU A 56 -7.91 -10.94 5.38
N LYS A 57 -8.54 -11.99 5.88
CA LYS A 57 -9.81 -12.51 5.38
C LYS A 57 -10.88 -12.28 6.43
N ALA A 58 -12.02 -11.70 6.02
CA ALA A 58 -13.15 -11.48 6.90
C ALA A 58 -13.75 -12.81 7.41
N GLU A 59 -14.27 -12.79 8.64
CA GLU A 59 -15.02 -13.91 9.20
C GLU A 59 -16.42 -14.04 8.55
N SER A 60 -17.04 -12.90 8.27
CA SER A 60 -18.28 -12.82 7.51
C SER A 60 -18.26 -11.62 6.56
N GLY A 61 -19.16 -11.62 5.58
CA GLY A 61 -19.19 -10.63 4.51
C GLY A 61 -18.25 -11.01 3.35
N ALA A 62 -18.10 -10.09 2.41
CA ALA A 62 -17.25 -10.32 1.23
C ALA A 62 -16.67 -9.02 0.71
N ILE A 63 -15.49 -9.10 0.10
CA ILE A 63 -14.87 -8.02 -0.67
C ILE A 63 -14.89 -8.41 -2.14
N PHE A 64 -15.25 -7.45 -2.98
CA PHE A 64 -15.33 -7.60 -4.42
C PHE A 64 -14.37 -6.62 -5.08
N PHE A 65 -13.51 -7.12 -5.96
CA PHE A 65 -12.67 -6.31 -6.82
C PHE A 65 -13.13 -6.51 -8.27
N ASN A 66 -13.51 -5.41 -8.93
CA ASN A 66 -14.11 -5.42 -10.28
C ASN A 66 -15.24 -6.46 -10.44
N GLY A 67 -16.09 -6.57 -9.39
CA GLY A 67 -17.24 -7.49 -9.35
C GLY A 67 -16.91 -8.93 -8.96
N GLU A 68 -15.65 -9.32 -8.86
CA GLU A 68 -15.22 -10.66 -8.46
C GLU A 68 -14.99 -10.74 -6.95
N ASN A 69 -15.55 -11.75 -6.27
CA ASN A 69 -15.33 -11.98 -4.85
C ASN A 69 -13.90 -12.50 -4.61
N ILE A 70 -13.08 -11.69 -3.91
CA ILE A 70 -11.67 -12.01 -3.63
C ILE A 70 -11.49 -13.22 -2.69
N TYR A 71 -12.54 -13.64 -1.98
CA TYR A 71 -12.53 -14.80 -1.09
C TYR A 71 -12.93 -16.10 -1.79
N SER A 72 -13.31 -16.04 -3.08
CA SER A 72 -13.58 -17.22 -3.89
C SER A 72 -12.33 -18.10 -4.00
N LYS A 73 -12.50 -19.43 -3.90
CA LYS A 73 -11.39 -20.40 -4.04
C LYS A 73 -10.63 -20.30 -5.37
N LYS A 74 -11.28 -19.77 -6.41
CA LYS A 74 -10.68 -19.60 -7.75
C LYS A 74 -10.04 -18.23 -7.96
N TYR A 75 -10.21 -17.28 -7.04
CA TYR A 75 -9.66 -15.92 -7.21
C TYR A 75 -8.15 -15.90 -6.89
N PRO A 76 -7.29 -15.51 -7.83
CA PRO A 76 -5.85 -15.45 -7.58
C PRO A 76 -5.53 -14.21 -6.77
N ILE A 77 -5.21 -14.37 -5.50
CA ILE A 77 -4.89 -13.25 -4.59
C ILE A 77 -3.69 -12.42 -5.05
N SER A 78 -2.79 -13.03 -5.84
CA SER A 78 -1.67 -12.32 -6.48
C SER A 78 -2.14 -11.25 -7.45
N LYS A 79 -3.25 -11.48 -8.17
CA LYS A 79 -3.90 -10.49 -9.04
C LYS A 79 -4.35 -9.28 -8.22
N LEU A 80 -5.03 -9.51 -7.08
CA LEU A 80 -5.46 -8.41 -6.20
C LEU A 80 -4.27 -7.58 -5.71
N ARG A 81 -3.19 -8.23 -5.26
CA ARG A 81 -2.01 -7.56 -4.72
C ARG A 81 -1.22 -6.76 -5.76
N LYS A 82 -1.36 -7.11 -7.02
CA LYS A 82 -0.85 -6.32 -8.14
C LYS A 82 -1.65 -5.02 -8.29
N GLU A 83 -2.99 -5.14 -8.26
CA GLU A 83 -3.90 -4.03 -8.56
C GLU A 83 -4.16 -3.13 -7.33
N VAL A 84 -4.00 -3.66 -6.11
CA VAL A 84 -4.18 -2.91 -4.85
C VAL A 84 -2.85 -2.81 -4.12
N GLY A 85 -2.11 -1.75 -4.39
CA GLY A 85 -0.84 -1.44 -3.72
C GLY A 85 -1.09 -0.94 -2.30
N LEU A 86 -0.32 -1.45 -1.34
CA LEU A 86 -0.44 -1.10 0.06
C LEU A 86 0.90 -0.57 0.60
N VAL A 87 0.89 0.66 1.08
CA VAL A 87 1.98 1.28 1.84
C VAL A 87 1.62 1.19 3.32
N PHE A 88 2.41 0.45 4.08
CA PHE A 88 2.22 0.28 5.53
C PHE A 88 2.72 1.50 6.32
N GLN A 89 2.34 1.57 7.57
CA GLN A 89 2.93 2.49 8.53
C GLN A 89 4.44 2.19 8.68
N TYR A 90 5.28 3.24 8.66
CA TYR A 90 6.76 3.13 8.65
C TYR A 90 7.30 2.26 7.50
N PRO A 91 6.96 2.56 6.23
CA PRO A 91 7.30 1.71 5.10
C PRO A 91 8.82 1.67 4.85
N GLU A 92 9.58 2.65 5.34
CA GLU A 92 11.04 2.70 5.30
C GLU A 92 11.73 1.52 6.02
N GLN A 93 11.05 0.83 6.91
CA GLN A 93 11.56 -0.37 7.58
C GLN A 93 11.54 -1.61 6.68
N GLN A 94 10.90 -1.53 5.52
CA GLN A 94 10.77 -2.62 4.57
C GLN A 94 11.84 -2.58 3.47
N LEU A 95 12.71 -1.57 3.46
CA LEU A 95 13.80 -1.45 2.49
C LEU A 95 14.91 -2.45 2.81
N PHE A 96 15.30 -3.26 1.82
CA PHE A 96 16.28 -4.34 1.95
C PHE A 96 17.23 -4.47 0.76
N GLY A 97 16.98 -3.76 -0.34
CA GLY A 97 17.78 -3.80 -1.56
C GLY A 97 19.21 -3.34 -1.34
N ARG A 98 20.14 -3.85 -2.15
CA ARG A 98 21.53 -3.39 -2.12
C ARG A 98 21.66 -1.95 -2.59
N THR A 99 20.82 -1.54 -3.51
CA THR A 99 20.72 -0.17 -4.02
C THR A 99 19.25 0.24 -4.05
N ILE A 100 19.00 1.55 -4.02
CA ILE A 100 17.67 2.14 -4.09
C ILE A 100 16.93 1.66 -5.35
N LEU A 101 17.59 1.71 -6.51
CA LEU A 101 16.98 1.26 -7.76
C LEU A 101 16.56 -0.21 -7.70
N LYS A 102 17.44 -1.10 -7.19
CA LYS A 102 17.11 -2.53 -7.07
C LYS A 102 16.02 -2.83 -6.04
N ASP A 103 15.93 -2.03 -4.99
CA ASP A 103 14.84 -2.14 -4.02
C ASP A 103 13.49 -1.84 -4.68
N VAL A 104 13.41 -0.74 -5.43
CA VAL A 104 12.17 -0.31 -6.12
C VAL A 104 11.81 -1.26 -7.28
N MET A 105 12.79 -1.83 -7.98
CA MET A 105 12.56 -2.83 -9.03
C MET A 105 12.02 -4.17 -8.51
N TYR A 106 12.20 -4.47 -7.22
CA TYR A 106 11.85 -5.78 -6.66
C TYR A 106 10.38 -6.16 -6.83
N GLY A 107 9.47 -5.23 -6.56
CA GLY A 107 8.03 -5.44 -6.74
C GLY A 107 7.65 -5.76 -8.19
N PRO A 108 7.98 -4.90 -9.16
CA PRO A 108 7.77 -5.13 -10.59
C PRO A 108 8.31 -6.46 -11.10
N LEU A 109 9.54 -6.82 -10.73
CA LEU A 109 10.16 -8.10 -11.12
C LEU A 109 9.37 -9.31 -10.58
N ASN A 110 8.90 -9.25 -9.32
CA ASN A 110 8.07 -10.30 -8.74
C ASN A 110 6.69 -10.42 -9.40
N LEU A 111 6.21 -9.36 -10.04
CA LEU A 111 4.99 -9.37 -10.83
C LEU A 111 5.20 -9.86 -12.26
N GLY A 112 6.44 -10.24 -12.62
CA GLY A 112 6.80 -10.80 -13.90
C GLY A 112 7.11 -9.78 -15.00
N MET A 113 7.37 -8.52 -14.66
CA MET A 113 7.92 -7.55 -15.61
C MET A 113 9.34 -7.96 -16.00
N SER A 114 9.75 -7.66 -17.23
CA SER A 114 11.14 -7.79 -17.65
C SER A 114 12.04 -6.83 -16.85
N GLU A 115 13.36 -7.09 -16.84
CA GLU A 115 14.31 -6.22 -16.13
C GLU A 115 14.26 -4.78 -16.68
N GLU A 116 14.14 -4.62 -17.99
CA GLU A 116 14.03 -3.33 -18.66
C GLU A 116 12.74 -2.58 -18.26
N GLU A 117 11.59 -3.27 -18.27
CA GLU A 117 10.30 -2.68 -17.86
C GLU A 117 10.31 -2.31 -16.37
N ALA A 118 10.87 -3.17 -15.52
CA ALA A 118 10.96 -2.95 -14.08
C ALA A 118 11.89 -1.76 -13.77
N GLU A 119 13.04 -1.64 -14.46
CA GLU A 119 13.95 -0.51 -14.30
C GLU A 119 13.28 0.80 -14.73
N LYS A 120 12.62 0.81 -15.89
CA LYS A 120 11.88 1.98 -16.36
C LYS A 120 10.83 2.42 -15.36
N SER A 121 10.00 1.49 -14.90
CA SER A 121 8.94 1.80 -13.91
C SER A 121 9.51 2.27 -12.58
N ALA A 122 10.62 1.69 -12.14
CA ALA A 122 11.31 2.11 -10.92
C ALA A 122 11.87 3.53 -11.04
N VAL A 123 12.52 3.87 -12.17
CA VAL A 123 13.05 5.21 -12.44
C VAL A 123 11.92 6.24 -12.44
N GLU A 124 10.84 5.99 -13.19
CA GLU A 124 9.67 6.88 -13.24
C GLU A 124 9.08 7.10 -11.84
N SER A 125 9.00 6.04 -11.02
CA SER A 125 8.47 6.13 -9.67
C SER A 125 9.40 6.88 -8.70
N LEU A 126 10.72 6.70 -8.82
CA LEU A 126 11.71 7.44 -8.04
C LEU A 126 11.71 8.93 -8.38
N GLU A 127 11.65 9.27 -9.67
CA GLU A 127 11.52 10.66 -10.12
C GLU A 127 10.24 11.31 -9.58
N LEU A 128 9.12 10.56 -9.60
CA LEU A 128 7.83 11.02 -9.09
C LEU A 128 7.90 11.39 -7.61
N VAL A 129 8.63 10.61 -6.80
CA VAL A 129 8.78 10.87 -5.35
C VAL A 129 9.95 11.81 -5.03
N GLY A 130 10.58 12.42 -6.03
CA GLY A 130 11.62 13.43 -5.85
C GLY A 130 13.01 12.88 -5.50
N ILE A 131 13.28 11.60 -5.76
CA ILE A 131 14.61 11.01 -5.55
C ILE A 131 15.46 11.21 -6.79
N SER A 132 16.57 11.97 -6.65
CA SER A 132 17.50 12.26 -7.75
C SER A 132 18.27 11.01 -8.21
N LYS A 133 18.62 10.96 -9.51
CA LYS A 133 19.33 9.83 -10.13
C LYS A 133 20.66 9.48 -9.47
N GLU A 134 21.32 10.48 -8.88
CA GLU A 134 22.58 10.30 -8.15
C GLU A 134 22.48 9.37 -6.94
N TYR A 135 21.26 9.20 -6.37
CA TYR A 135 21.01 8.31 -5.24
C TYR A 135 20.72 6.86 -5.66
N TYR A 136 20.40 6.57 -6.92
CA TYR A 136 19.88 5.26 -7.35
C TYR A 136 20.83 4.08 -7.06
N HIS A 137 22.13 4.34 -7.09
CA HIS A 137 23.17 3.35 -6.82
C HIS A 137 23.59 3.23 -5.36
N LEU A 138 23.12 4.17 -4.52
CA LEU A 138 23.39 4.14 -3.08
C LEU A 138 22.56 3.09 -2.36
N SER A 139 23.00 2.69 -1.18
CA SER A 139 22.21 1.85 -0.29
C SER A 139 21.04 2.67 0.29
N PRO A 140 19.84 2.08 0.43
CA PRO A 140 18.74 2.74 1.13
C PRO A 140 19.12 3.21 2.55
N MET A 141 20.10 2.55 3.18
CA MET A 141 20.54 2.90 4.53
C MET A 141 21.24 4.25 4.61
N GLU A 142 21.77 4.77 3.49
CA GLU A 142 22.46 6.06 3.41
C GLU A 142 21.50 7.27 3.32
N LEU A 143 20.21 7.02 3.13
CA LEU A 143 19.18 8.03 3.01
C LEU A 143 18.67 8.54 4.37
N SER A 144 18.15 9.77 4.40
CA SER A 144 17.34 10.29 5.52
C SER A 144 16.05 9.49 5.70
N GLY A 145 15.40 9.58 6.86
CA GLY A 145 14.14 8.90 7.13
C GLY A 145 13.02 9.26 6.12
N GLY A 146 12.91 10.54 5.77
CA GLY A 146 11.95 11.01 4.76
C GLY A 146 12.24 10.45 3.37
N GLN A 147 13.50 10.48 2.93
CA GLN A 147 13.92 9.90 1.65
C GLN A 147 13.68 8.39 1.60
N LYS A 148 14.00 7.66 2.68
CA LYS A 148 13.69 6.22 2.79
C LYS A 148 12.19 5.96 2.58
N ARG A 149 11.35 6.78 3.18
CA ARG A 149 9.90 6.68 3.03
C ARG A 149 9.45 6.92 1.58
N CYS A 150 9.99 7.95 0.94
CA CYS A 150 9.76 8.21 -0.49
C CYS A 150 10.16 7.00 -1.34
N VAL A 151 11.33 6.41 -1.11
CA VAL A 151 11.77 5.20 -1.82
C VAL A 151 10.82 4.02 -1.60
N ALA A 152 10.35 3.80 -0.37
CA ALA A 152 9.40 2.72 -0.08
C ALA A 152 8.04 2.94 -0.77
N ILE A 153 7.56 4.19 -0.83
CA ILE A 153 6.37 4.56 -1.61
C ILE A 153 6.61 4.30 -3.10
N ALA A 154 7.78 4.70 -3.64
CA ALA A 154 8.15 4.44 -5.04
C ALA A 154 8.12 2.94 -5.36
N GLY A 155 8.56 2.07 -4.45
CA GLY A 155 8.51 0.61 -4.62
C GLY A 155 7.10 0.07 -4.83
N VAL A 156 6.10 0.67 -4.15
CA VAL A 156 4.69 0.32 -4.37
C VAL A 156 4.16 0.93 -5.68
N LEU A 157 4.53 2.19 -5.96
CA LEU A 157 4.12 2.89 -7.19
C LEU A 157 4.66 2.22 -8.47
N ALA A 158 5.88 1.67 -8.42
CA ALA A 158 6.51 0.98 -9.55
C ALA A 158 5.75 -0.28 -9.97
N MET A 159 4.94 -0.87 -9.10
CA MET A 159 4.03 -1.97 -9.46
C MET A 159 2.82 -1.49 -10.26
N GLN A 160 2.60 -0.18 -10.43
CA GLN A 160 1.51 0.45 -11.19
C GLN A 160 0.12 0.00 -10.73
N PRO A 161 -0.20 0.04 -9.43
CA PRO A 161 -1.48 -0.42 -8.94
C PRO A 161 -2.64 0.48 -9.40
N GLU A 162 -3.84 -0.11 -9.64
CA GLU A 162 -5.09 0.65 -9.89
C GLU A 162 -5.54 1.41 -8.63
N ILE A 163 -5.33 0.83 -7.45
CA ILE A 163 -5.70 1.42 -6.16
C ILE A 163 -4.46 1.51 -5.28
N LEU A 164 -4.16 2.71 -4.79
CA LEU A 164 -3.11 2.93 -3.81
C LEU A 164 -3.74 3.13 -2.43
N VAL A 165 -3.39 2.28 -1.49
CA VAL A 165 -3.81 2.34 -0.09
C VAL A 165 -2.62 2.72 0.78
N LEU A 166 -2.80 3.72 1.65
CA LEU A 166 -1.73 4.20 2.52
C LEU A 166 -2.20 4.18 3.97
N ASP A 167 -1.44 3.51 4.83
CA ASP A 167 -1.69 3.46 6.27
C ASP A 167 -0.76 4.45 6.97
N GLU A 168 -1.30 5.62 7.36
CA GLU A 168 -0.57 6.70 8.03
C GLU A 168 0.76 7.11 7.33
N PRO A 169 0.74 7.43 6.01
CA PRO A 169 1.97 7.62 5.23
C PRO A 169 2.85 8.77 5.71
N ALA A 170 2.30 9.69 6.50
CA ALA A 170 2.98 10.87 7.03
C ALA A 170 3.27 10.79 8.55
N ALA A 171 3.05 9.64 9.18
CA ALA A 171 3.28 9.48 10.62
C ALA A 171 4.77 9.68 10.98
N GLY A 172 5.03 10.52 11.98
CA GLY A 172 6.40 10.77 12.47
C GLY A 172 7.28 11.64 11.56
N LEU A 173 6.76 12.19 10.47
CA LEU A 173 7.48 13.14 9.62
C LEU A 173 7.29 14.59 10.09
N ASP A 174 8.25 15.43 9.74
CA ASP A 174 8.15 16.88 9.89
C ASP A 174 7.08 17.46 8.94
N PRO A 175 6.57 18.70 9.20
CA PRO A 175 5.49 19.29 8.41
C PRO A 175 5.81 19.49 6.93
N GLU A 176 7.07 19.79 6.58
CA GLU A 176 7.51 20.04 5.20
C GLU A 176 7.44 18.74 4.39
N THR A 177 8.09 17.69 4.87
CA THR A 177 8.06 16.34 4.24
C THR A 177 6.64 15.78 4.14
N LYS A 178 5.77 16.06 5.14
CA LYS A 178 4.35 15.68 5.05
C LYS A 178 3.65 16.32 3.87
N ASN A 179 3.84 17.62 3.68
CA ASN A 179 3.22 18.34 2.58
C ASN A 179 3.71 17.82 1.23
N GLU A 180 5.01 17.57 1.09
CA GLU A 180 5.59 16.99 -0.13
C GLU A 180 4.94 15.65 -0.50
N ILE A 181 4.79 14.74 0.46
CA ILE A 181 4.13 13.44 0.24
C ILE A 181 2.66 13.63 -0.16
N PHE A 182 1.90 14.51 0.51
CA PHE A 182 0.51 14.74 0.15
C PHE A 182 0.36 15.39 -1.22
N GLU A 183 1.21 16.36 -1.59
CA GLU A 183 1.20 16.94 -2.93
C GLU A 183 1.49 15.89 -4.01
N LEU A 184 2.45 15.01 -3.75
CA LEU A 184 2.80 13.89 -4.63
C LEU A 184 1.60 12.97 -4.86
N LEU A 185 0.90 12.59 -3.79
CA LEU A 185 -0.28 11.73 -3.87
C LEU A 185 -1.43 12.42 -4.64
N CYS A 186 -1.65 13.72 -4.41
CA CYS A 186 -2.69 14.49 -5.10
C CYS A 186 -2.41 14.66 -6.61
N ARG A 187 -1.15 14.68 -7.04
CA ARG A 187 -0.81 14.76 -8.47
C ARG A 187 -1.21 13.51 -9.25
N ARG A 188 -1.32 12.38 -8.59
CA ARG A 188 -1.66 11.08 -9.21
C ARG A 188 -3.16 10.85 -9.38
N THR A 189 -4.00 11.61 -8.68
CA THR A 189 -5.48 11.51 -8.75
C THR A 189 -6.10 12.42 -9.85
N LYS A 190 -5.27 13.12 -10.59
CA LYS A 190 -5.66 13.92 -11.77
C LYS A 190 -5.29 13.17 -13.04
#